data_ee9f005a0d2c2a82cc155d88f4180802
#
_entry.id   ee9f005a0d2c2a82cc155d88f4180802
#
_cell.length_a   1.000
_cell.length_b   1.000
_cell.length_c   1.000
_cell.angle_alpha   90.00
_cell.angle_beta   90.00
_cell.angle_gamma   90.00
#
_symmetry.space_group_name_H-M   'P 1'
#
loop_
_entity.id
_entity.type
_entity.pdbx_description
1 polymer ?
#
loop_
_entity_poly.entity_id
_entity_poly.type
_entity_poly.pdbx_seq_one_letter_code
_entity_poly.pdbx_strand_id
1 'polypeptide(L)'
;MRAIRTVIPFKADNPKSRLASVLTEEERKVFAGLCLNNVLFALKEAGINRVDILSKSVLEQDDESALMSSSTDFEIRILVDESDLNTAVNSYLKSAGSPVLIVMADLALLRKESIEAMISPVKQHLNDLNFVRIAPGKDGGTNMMFIGAPDVFEVSYYGESFKKHKEEAKQKSLSCEIYESFDTAADMDEPEDLNDILQQGSGQILEFVKARI
;
A
#
# COMPACT_ATOMS: atom_id res chain seq x y z
N MET A 1 -19.81 2.96 -13.03
CA MET A 1 -18.87 2.18 -12.18
C MET A 1 -18.89 2.77 -10.79
N ARG A 2 -19.00 1.98 -9.71
CA ARG A 2 -18.75 2.50 -8.37
C ARG A 2 -17.28 2.92 -8.30
N ALA A 3 -17.00 4.12 -7.79
CA ALA A 3 -15.64 4.59 -7.60
C ALA A 3 -14.93 3.69 -6.57
N ILE A 4 -13.72 3.25 -6.87
CA ILE A 4 -12.86 2.57 -5.89
C ILE A 4 -12.19 3.65 -5.06
N ARG A 5 -12.22 3.52 -3.73
CA ARG A 5 -11.38 4.33 -2.85
C ARG A 5 -10.06 3.63 -2.66
N THR A 6 -8.97 4.37 -2.73
CA THR A 6 -7.63 3.82 -2.52
C THR A 6 -7.02 4.45 -1.29
N VAL A 7 -6.51 3.64 -0.37
CA VAL A 7 -5.85 4.09 0.85
C VAL A 7 -4.46 3.48 0.97
N ILE A 8 -3.49 4.32 1.35
CA ILE A 8 -2.12 3.93 1.64
C ILE A 8 -1.84 4.26 3.11
N PRO A 9 -1.74 3.28 4.01
CA PRO A 9 -1.20 3.51 5.34
C PRO A 9 0.27 3.90 5.25
N PHE A 10 0.64 5.03 5.85
CA PHE A 10 2.00 5.54 5.82
C PHE A 10 2.49 5.94 7.21
N LYS A 11 3.66 5.45 7.59
CA LYS A 11 4.34 5.80 8.83
C LYS A 11 5.50 6.75 8.52
N ALA A 12 5.32 8.04 8.83
CA ALA A 12 6.35 9.04 8.66
C ALA A 12 7.42 8.98 9.78
N ASP A 13 6.99 8.70 11.03
CA ASP A 13 7.88 8.69 12.18
C ASP A 13 8.77 7.45 12.22
N ASN A 14 10.10 7.66 12.25
CA ASN A 14 11.11 6.60 12.28
C ASN A 14 10.79 5.42 11.36
N PRO A 15 10.61 5.67 10.05
CA PRO A 15 10.30 4.62 9.09
C PRO A 15 11.48 3.67 8.93
N LYS A 16 11.20 2.44 8.47
CA LYS A 16 12.23 1.47 8.05
C LYS A 16 13.35 1.25 9.07
N SER A 17 12.99 1.13 10.36
CA SER A 17 13.97 1.00 11.46
C SER A 17 14.91 -0.20 11.32
N ARG A 18 14.52 -1.28 10.62
CA ARG A 18 15.37 -2.44 10.34
C ARG A 18 16.52 -2.15 9.37
N LEU A 19 16.39 -1.09 8.56
CA LEU A 19 17.46 -0.63 7.67
C LEU A 19 18.50 0.25 8.39
N ALA A 20 18.42 0.41 9.72
CA ALA A 20 19.35 1.27 10.47
C ALA A 20 20.83 0.81 10.44
N SER A 21 21.09 -0.44 10.05
CA SER A 21 22.46 -0.94 9.84
C SER A 21 23.11 -0.42 8.56
N VAL A 22 22.34 0.06 7.59
CA VAL A 22 22.82 0.47 6.26
C VAL A 22 22.37 1.89 5.86
N LEU A 23 21.38 2.46 6.53
CA LEU A 23 20.86 3.81 6.26
C LEU A 23 20.74 4.62 7.54
N THR A 24 21.13 5.89 7.50
CA THR A 24 20.88 6.87 8.57
C THR A 24 19.37 7.14 8.72
N GLU A 25 18.97 7.84 9.78
CA GLU A 25 17.56 8.17 10.01
C GLU A 25 16.99 9.03 8.87
N GLU A 26 17.72 10.06 8.45
CA GLU A 26 17.33 10.91 7.32
C GLU A 26 17.23 10.12 6.02
N GLU A 27 18.19 9.24 5.77
CA GLU A 27 18.15 8.39 4.58
C GLU A 27 16.97 7.42 4.59
N ARG A 28 16.59 6.90 5.75
CA ARG A 28 15.38 6.06 5.88
C ARG A 28 14.09 6.84 5.61
N LYS A 29 14.01 8.11 6.02
CA LYS A 29 12.87 9.00 5.68
C LYS A 29 12.80 9.22 4.18
N VAL A 30 13.91 9.60 3.56
CA VAL A 30 13.99 9.77 2.10
C VAL A 30 13.61 8.48 1.37
N PHE A 31 14.14 7.33 1.80
CA PHE A 31 13.85 6.04 1.21
C PHE A 31 12.36 5.66 1.32
N ALA A 32 11.74 5.88 2.48
CA ALA A 32 10.30 5.64 2.65
C ALA A 32 9.45 6.53 1.73
N GLY A 33 9.85 7.79 1.56
CA GLY A 33 9.22 8.71 0.60
C GLY A 33 9.36 8.24 -0.85
N LEU A 34 10.54 7.72 -1.24
CA LEU A 34 10.76 7.16 -2.58
C LEU A 34 9.92 5.90 -2.82
N CYS A 35 9.78 5.02 -1.83
CA CYS A 35 8.88 3.87 -1.92
C CYS A 35 7.43 4.32 -2.12
N LEU A 36 6.94 5.25 -1.29
CA LEU A 36 5.59 5.80 -1.41
C LEU A 36 5.37 6.45 -2.78
N ASN A 37 6.34 7.22 -3.29
CA ASN A 37 6.24 7.82 -4.62
C ASN A 37 6.13 6.78 -5.74
N ASN A 38 6.85 5.66 -5.63
CA ASN A 38 6.73 4.57 -6.60
C ASN A 38 5.32 3.96 -6.58
N VAL A 39 4.75 3.75 -5.38
CA VAL A 39 3.37 3.27 -5.23
C VAL A 39 2.37 4.26 -5.84
N LEU A 40 2.50 5.56 -5.54
CA LEU A 40 1.64 6.61 -6.10
C LEU A 40 1.74 6.67 -7.62
N PHE A 41 2.95 6.55 -8.17
CA PHE A 41 3.17 6.53 -9.61
C PHE A 41 2.48 5.32 -10.27
N ALA A 42 2.66 4.11 -9.69
CA ALA A 42 2.03 2.90 -10.21
C ALA A 42 0.48 2.99 -10.17
N LEU A 43 -0.09 3.56 -9.10
CA LEU A 43 -1.53 3.80 -8.98
C LEU A 43 -2.04 4.75 -10.06
N LYS A 44 -1.33 5.86 -10.30
CA LYS A 44 -1.66 6.82 -11.36
C LYS A 44 -1.64 6.16 -12.74
N GLU A 45 -0.58 5.40 -13.05
CA GLU A 45 -0.46 4.68 -14.32
C GLU A 45 -1.56 3.61 -14.51
N ALA A 46 -2.07 3.02 -13.43
CA ALA A 46 -3.20 2.09 -13.45
C ALA A 46 -4.57 2.79 -13.61
N GLY A 47 -4.59 4.12 -13.69
CA GLY A 47 -5.81 4.92 -13.85
C GLY A 47 -6.58 5.15 -12.53
N ILE A 48 -5.95 4.99 -11.39
CA ILE A 48 -6.46 5.49 -10.11
C ILE A 48 -6.21 6.99 -10.08
N ASN A 49 -7.24 7.77 -9.87
CA ASN A 49 -7.17 9.23 -9.92
C ASN A 49 -7.28 9.90 -8.54
N ARG A 50 -7.50 9.11 -7.50
CA ARG A 50 -7.59 9.63 -6.13
C ARG A 50 -7.05 8.63 -5.12
N VAL A 51 -6.17 9.10 -4.23
CA VAL A 51 -5.53 8.32 -3.18
C VAL A 51 -5.63 9.05 -1.84
N ASP A 52 -6.01 8.31 -0.81
CA ASP A 52 -6.00 8.78 0.58
C ASP A 52 -4.74 8.19 1.26
N ILE A 53 -3.82 9.04 1.72
CA ILE A 53 -2.67 8.63 2.54
C ILE A 53 -3.12 8.72 3.99
N LEU A 54 -3.11 7.60 4.72
CA LEU A 54 -3.51 7.52 6.11
C LEU A 54 -2.25 7.51 7.00
N SER A 55 -2.03 8.58 7.74
CA SER A 55 -0.84 8.77 8.59
C SER A 55 -1.24 9.05 10.03
N LYS A 56 -0.35 8.72 10.99
CA LYS A 56 -0.55 9.04 12.42
C LYS A 56 -0.34 10.51 12.75
N SER A 57 0.49 11.19 11.99
CA SER A 57 0.85 12.59 12.17
C SER A 57 0.67 13.36 10.87
N VAL A 58 0.60 14.67 10.99
CA VAL A 58 0.73 15.56 9.84
C VAL A 58 2.11 15.32 9.21
N LEU A 59 2.16 15.15 7.90
CA LEU A 59 3.42 15.05 7.19
C LEU A 59 4.14 16.40 7.28
N GLU A 60 5.45 16.38 7.52
CA GLU A 60 6.24 17.60 7.52
C GLU A 60 6.31 18.20 6.11
N GLN A 61 6.57 19.51 6.01
CA GLN A 61 6.57 20.23 4.72
C GLN A 61 7.60 19.64 3.74
N ASP A 62 8.69 19.09 4.24
CA ASP A 62 9.73 18.42 3.45
C ASP A 62 9.24 17.05 2.94
N ASP A 63 8.45 16.31 3.72
CA ASP A 63 7.83 15.07 3.32
C ASP A 63 6.75 15.31 2.24
N GLU A 64 5.89 16.33 2.43
CA GLU A 64 4.87 16.70 1.43
C GLU A 64 5.48 17.18 0.12
N SER A 65 6.56 17.96 0.18
CA SER A 65 7.25 18.48 -1.01
C SER A 65 8.00 17.38 -1.77
N ALA A 66 8.43 16.32 -1.09
CA ALA A 66 9.07 15.15 -1.69
C ALA A 66 8.07 14.18 -2.33
N LEU A 67 6.77 14.27 -1.96
CA LEU A 67 5.73 13.44 -2.56
C LEU A 67 5.38 13.92 -3.97
N MET A 68 4.94 12.98 -4.80
CA MET A 68 4.38 13.29 -6.10
C MET A 68 3.20 14.27 -5.94
N SER A 69 3.31 15.45 -6.56
CA SER A 69 2.30 16.50 -6.40
C SER A 69 0.95 16.07 -6.99
N SER A 70 -0.13 16.49 -6.32
CA SER A 70 -1.48 16.42 -6.87
C SER A 70 -1.55 17.18 -8.21
N SER A 71 -2.30 16.65 -9.14
CA SER A 71 -2.57 17.28 -10.44
C SER A 71 -4.07 17.25 -10.73
N THR A 72 -4.50 17.89 -11.81
CA THR A 72 -5.92 17.88 -12.24
C THR A 72 -6.46 16.45 -12.41
N ASP A 73 -5.59 15.49 -12.75
CA ASP A 73 -5.95 14.09 -13.05
C ASP A 73 -5.60 13.12 -11.92
N PHE A 74 -4.94 13.59 -10.85
CA PHE A 74 -4.51 12.75 -9.73
C PHE A 74 -4.55 13.52 -8.41
N GLU A 75 -5.50 13.19 -7.54
CA GLU A 75 -5.70 13.81 -6.22
C GLU A 75 -5.09 12.97 -5.11
N ILE A 76 -4.24 13.57 -4.30
CA ILE A 76 -3.70 12.96 -3.07
C ILE A 76 -4.29 13.72 -1.89
N ARG A 77 -4.87 13.00 -0.93
CA ARG A 77 -5.33 13.56 0.34
C ARG A 77 -4.60 12.90 1.49
N ILE A 78 -4.14 13.70 2.44
CA ILE A 78 -3.55 13.21 3.69
C ILE A 78 -4.66 13.21 4.75
N LEU A 79 -4.87 12.03 5.34
CA LEU A 79 -5.80 11.82 6.44
C LEU A 79 -5.00 11.49 7.69
N VAL A 80 -5.18 12.30 8.75
CA VAL A 80 -4.48 12.08 10.03
C VAL A 80 -5.39 11.29 10.98
N ASP A 81 -4.89 10.17 11.46
CA ASP A 81 -5.53 9.35 12.50
C ASP A 81 -4.45 8.82 13.45
N GLU A 82 -4.44 9.31 14.69
CA GLU A 82 -3.42 9.01 15.70
C GLU A 82 -3.51 7.58 16.27
N SER A 83 -4.56 6.85 15.94
CA SER A 83 -4.76 5.47 16.41
C SER A 83 -3.73 4.50 15.80
N ASP A 84 -3.75 3.26 16.23
CA ASP A 84 -2.91 2.22 15.60
C ASP A 84 -3.43 1.86 14.20
N LEU A 85 -2.56 1.21 13.41
CA LEU A 85 -2.83 0.86 12.02
C LEU A 85 -4.18 0.14 11.84
N ASN A 86 -4.48 -0.86 12.67
CA ASN A 86 -5.72 -1.63 12.53
C ASN A 86 -6.95 -0.76 12.79
N THR A 87 -6.91 0.02 13.86
CA THR A 87 -8.00 0.93 14.24
C THR A 87 -8.26 1.97 13.16
N ALA A 88 -7.21 2.63 12.67
CA ALA A 88 -7.30 3.67 11.64
C ALA A 88 -7.86 3.11 10.32
N VAL A 89 -7.33 1.98 9.84
CA VAL A 89 -7.78 1.36 8.59
C VAL A 89 -9.21 0.84 8.72
N ASN A 90 -9.58 0.20 9.86
CA ASN A 90 -10.94 -0.27 10.08
C ASN A 90 -11.95 0.89 10.14
N SER A 91 -11.59 2.03 10.76
CA SER A 91 -12.40 3.25 10.75
C SER A 91 -12.60 3.78 9.33
N TYR A 92 -11.53 3.78 8.53
CA TYR A 92 -11.60 4.15 7.12
C TYR A 92 -12.53 3.23 6.32
N LEU A 93 -12.42 1.91 6.48
CA LEU A 93 -13.27 0.92 5.79
C LEU A 93 -14.75 1.13 6.12
N LYS A 94 -15.11 1.31 7.39
CA LYS A 94 -16.50 1.55 7.85
C LYS A 94 -17.09 2.83 7.24
N SER A 95 -16.27 3.84 6.95
CA SER A 95 -16.71 5.11 6.36
C SER A 95 -16.68 5.15 4.82
N ALA A 96 -16.14 4.11 4.18
CA ALA A 96 -15.82 4.17 2.75
C ALA A 96 -17.05 4.25 1.83
N GLY A 97 -18.12 3.49 2.10
CA GLY A 97 -19.34 3.45 1.29
C GLY A 97 -19.17 2.91 -0.14
N SER A 98 -17.98 2.48 -0.52
CA SER A 98 -17.62 1.94 -1.83
C SER A 98 -16.44 0.96 -1.67
N PRO A 99 -16.14 0.09 -2.67
CA PRO A 99 -14.99 -0.79 -2.62
C PRO A 99 -13.69 -0.06 -2.30
N VAL A 100 -12.81 -0.71 -1.55
CA VAL A 100 -11.53 -0.13 -1.11
C VAL A 100 -10.36 -0.96 -1.61
N LEU A 101 -9.36 -0.30 -2.18
CA LEU A 101 -8.03 -0.85 -2.42
C LEU A 101 -7.08 -0.31 -1.35
N ILE A 102 -6.52 -1.21 -0.55
CA ILE A 102 -5.44 -0.91 0.40
C ILE A 102 -4.12 -1.29 -0.25
N VAL A 103 -3.14 -0.40 -0.21
CA VAL A 103 -1.78 -0.64 -0.73
C VAL A 103 -0.78 -0.21 0.32
N MET A 104 0.17 -1.06 0.69
CA MET A 104 1.23 -0.69 1.61
C MET A 104 2.23 0.24 0.93
N ALA A 105 2.77 1.20 1.70
CA ALA A 105 3.60 2.28 1.17
C ALA A 105 5.03 1.85 0.77
N ASP A 106 5.44 0.64 1.12
CA ASP A 106 6.81 0.13 1.00
C ASP A 106 7.06 -0.80 -0.19
N LEU A 107 6.11 -0.87 -1.12
CA LEU A 107 6.21 -1.65 -2.33
C LEU A 107 7.01 -0.91 -3.41
N ALA A 108 8.31 -0.78 -3.19
CA ALA A 108 9.21 -0.01 -4.05
C ALA A 108 9.25 -0.47 -5.52
N LEU A 109 8.87 -1.70 -5.79
CA LEU A 109 8.90 -2.32 -7.12
C LEU A 109 7.50 -2.46 -7.75
N LEU A 110 6.45 -1.96 -7.08
CA LEU A 110 5.07 -2.09 -7.51
C LEU A 110 4.86 -1.54 -8.94
N ARG A 111 4.14 -2.31 -9.75
CA ARG A 111 3.81 -1.98 -11.14
C ARG A 111 2.31 -1.82 -11.33
N LYS A 112 1.92 -1.05 -12.35
CA LYS A 112 0.51 -0.82 -12.70
C LYS A 112 -0.24 -2.12 -13.01
N GLU A 113 0.42 -3.10 -13.64
CA GLU A 113 -0.19 -4.38 -14.01
C GLU A 113 -0.73 -5.13 -12.79
N SER A 114 0.00 -5.09 -11.68
CA SER A 114 -0.45 -5.69 -10.42
C SER A 114 -1.65 -4.96 -9.82
N ILE A 115 -1.67 -3.63 -9.90
CA ILE A 115 -2.83 -2.84 -9.47
C ILE A 115 -4.04 -3.12 -10.35
N GLU A 116 -3.87 -3.15 -11.68
CA GLU A 116 -4.93 -3.47 -12.63
C GLU A 116 -5.48 -4.89 -12.37
N ALA A 117 -4.62 -5.86 -12.07
CA ALA A 117 -5.03 -7.21 -11.70
C ALA A 117 -5.82 -7.21 -10.38
N MET A 118 -5.37 -6.47 -9.36
CA MET A 118 -6.07 -6.36 -8.07
C MET A 118 -7.50 -5.81 -8.21
N ILE A 119 -7.71 -4.82 -9.07
CA ILE A 119 -9.02 -4.19 -9.27
C ILE A 119 -9.84 -4.78 -10.41
N SER A 120 -9.29 -5.75 -11.17
CA SER A 120 -9.95 -6.32 -12.37
C SER A 120 -11.33 -6.92 -12.11
N PRO A 121 -11.62 -7.57 -10.96
CA PRO A 121 -12.93 -8.10 -10.67
C PRO A 121 -14.02 -7.03 -10.63
N VAL A 122 -13.68 -5.82 -10.21
CA VAL A 122 -14.63 -4.67 -10.21
C VAL A 122 -15.05 -4.32 -11.63
N LYS A 123 -14.15 -4.49 -12.60
CA LYS A 123 -14.43 -4.25 -14.02
C LYS A 123 -15.31 -5.37 -14.64
N GLN A 124 -15.22 -6.59 -14.10
CA GLN A 124 -15.91 -7.78 -14.64
C GLN A 124 -17.22 -8.11 -13.92
N HIS A 125 -17.31 -7.85 -12.61
CA HIS A 125 -18.45 -8.23 -11.74
C HIS A 125 -19.09 -6.99 -11.09
N LEU A 126 -19.71 -6.14 -11.90
CA LEU A 126 -20.31 -4.87 -11.46
C LEU A 126 -21.39 -5.02 -10.37
N ASN A 127 -21.92 -6.22 -10.15
CA ASN A 127 -23.04 -6.45 -9.23
C ASN A 127 -22.74 -7.34 -8.04
N ASP A 128 -21.61 -8.04 -8.00
CA ASP A 128 -21.22 -8.87 -6.86
C ASP A 128 -19.88 -8.42 -6.30
N LEU A 129 -19.94 -7.70 -5.18
CA LEU A 129 -18.78 -7.19 -4.45
C LEU A 129 -18.47 -8.00 -3.18
N ASN A 130 -19.12 -9.15 -3.00
CA ASN A 130 -18.93 -10.02 -1.84
C ASN A 130 -17.62 -10.82 -1.94
N PHE A 131 -16.53 -10.14 -2.20
CA PHE A 131 -15.21 -10.76 -2.27
C PHE A 131 -14.11 -9.85 -1.74
N VAL A 132 -13.00 -10.46 -1.38
CA VAL A 132 -11.72 -9.81 -1.14
C VAL A 132 -10.66 -10.43 -2.04
N ARG A 133 -9.72 -9.63 -2.51
CA ARG A 133 -8.51 -10.12 -3.18
C ARG A 133 -7.30 -9.66 -2.39
N ILE A 134 -6.43 -10.59 -2.04
CA ILE A 134 -5.29 -10.35 -1.14
C ILE A 134 -4.00 -10.64 -1.90
N ALA A 135 -3.05 -9.70 -1.85
CA ALA A 135 -1.67 -9.92 -2.24
C ALA A 135 -0.81 -10.09 -0.98
N PRO A 136 -0.28 -11.30 -0.73
CA PRO A 136 0.56 -11.56 0.44
C PRO A 136 1.93 -10.91 0.28
N GLY A 137 2.56 -10.52 1.40
CA GLY A 137 3.98 -10.26 1.50
C GLY A 137 4.77 -11.56 1.69
N LYS A 138 6.07 -11.53 1.41
CA LYS A 138 6.97 -12.69 1.52
C LYS A 138 7.03 -13.28 2.94
N ASP A 139 6.83 -12.46 3.97
CA ASP A 139 6.91 -12.85 5.39
C ASP A 139 5.56 -13.21 6.02
N GLY A 140 4.54 -13.53 5.20
CA GLY A 140 3.19 -13.85 5.68
C GLY A 140 2.37 -12.61 6.06
N GLY A 141 2.85 -11.43 5.69
CA GLY A 141 2.13 -10.15 5.74
C GLY A 141 1.07 -10.04 4.66
N THR A 142 0.41 -8.89 4.59
CA THR A 142 -0.53 -8.52 3.53
C THR A 142 -0.11 -7.16 2.98
N ASN A 143 0.32 -7.13 1.73
CA ASN A 143 0.89 -5.94 1.10
C ASN A 143 -0.13 -5.16 0.27
N MET A 144 -1.10 -5.86 -0.35
CA MET A 144 -2.23 -5.20 -0.98
C MET A 144 -3.52 -5.98 -0.70
N MET A 145 -4.65 -5.26 -0.65
CA MET A 145 -5.95 -5.88 -0.49
C MET A 145 -7.03 -5.07 -1.19
N PHE A 146 -7.79 -5.73 -2.06
CA PHE A 146 -9.04 -5.18 -2.58
C PHE A 146 -10.21 -5.77 -1.80
N ILE A 147 -11.09 -4.90 -1.28
CA ILE A 147 -12.24 -5.26 -0.44
C ILE A 147 -13.49 -4.72 -1.13
N GLY A 148 -14.33 -5.63 -1.61
CA GLY A 148 -15.58 -5.27 -2.30
C GLY A 148 -16.65 -4.75 -1.35
N ALA A 149 -16.76 -5.35 -0.15
CA ALA A 149 -17.71 -4.99 0.90
C ALA A 149 -16.95 -4.52 2.17
N PRO A 150 -16.43 -3.28 2.20
CA PRO A 150 -15.56 -2.80 3.28
C PRO A 150 -16.28 -2.61 4.62
N ASP A 151 -17.58 -2.47 4.64
CA ASP A 151 -18.40 -2.27 5.84
C ASP A 151 -18.52 -3.53 6.72
N VAL A 152 -18.30 -4.71 6.14
CA VAL A 152 -18.38 -5.99 6.87
C VAL A 152 -17.02 -6.62 7.15
N PHE A 153 -15.95 -6.15 6.51
CA PHE A 153 -14.60 -6.72 6.63
C PHE A 153 -13.75 -5.94 7.65
N GLU A 154 -12.99 -6.65 8.47
CA GLU A 154 -12.07 -6.05 9.42
C GLU A 154 -10.62 -6.51 9.15
N VAL A 155 -9.69 -5.54 9.10
CA VAL A 155 -8.26 -5.83 8.93
C VAL A 155 -7.57 -6.12 10.25
N SER A 156 -6.51 -6.96 10.18
CA SER A 156 -5.62 -7.27 11.31
C SER A 156 -4.18 -7.46 10.81
N TYR A 157 -3.43 -6.36 10.74
CA TYR A 157 -2.10 -6.32 10.11
C TYR A 157 -0.95 -6.87 10.97
N TYR A 158 -1.09 -6.97 12.29
CA TYR A 158 0.01 -7.45 13.13
C TYR A 158 0.11 -8.98 13.13
N GLY A 159 1.32 -9.49 13.09
CA GLY A 159 1.60 -10.92 13.00
C GLY A 159 1.19 -11.49 11.62
N GLU A 160 0.88 -12.76 11.52
CA GLU A 160 0.51 -13.46 10.26
C GLU A 160 -0.77 -12.86 9.63
N SER A 161 -0.70 -11.61 9.15
CA SER A 161 -1.87 -10.84 8.70
C SER A 161 -2.55 -11.49 7.50
N PHE A 162 -1.80 -12.09 6.57
CA PHE A 162 -2.37 -12.82 5.44
C PHE A 162 -3.32 -13.94 5.88
N LYS A 163 -2.90 -14.74 6.87
CA LYS A 163 -3.73 -15.82 7.42
C LYS A 163 -4.98 -15.28 8.12
N LYS A 164 -4.82 -14.20 8.90
CA LYS A 164 -5.94 -13.56 9.60
C LYS A 164 -6.96 -12.98 8.63
N HIS A 165 -6.52 -12.30 7.57
CA HIS A 165 -7.42 -11.75 6.57
C HIS A 165 -8.17 -12.83 5.77
N LYS A 166 -7.54 -13.97 5.49
CA LYS A 166 -8.22 -15.12 4.88
C LYS A 166 -9.30 -15.69 5.81
N GLU A 167 -9.00 -15.80 7.10
CA GLU A 167 -9.98 -16.30 8.07
C GLU A 167 -11.13 -15.30 8.25
N GLU A 168 -10.85 -13.99 8.30
CA GLU A 168 -11.89 -12.94 8.32
C GLU A 168 -12.82 -13.05 7.09
N ALA A 169 -12.26 -13.19 5.89
CA ALA A 169 -13.05 -13.36 4.68
C ALA A 169 -13.99 -14.57 4.79
N LYS A 170 -13.48 -15.71 5.29
CA LYS A 170 -14.28 -16.92 5.52
C LYS A 170 -15.40 -16.70 6.54
N GLN A 171 -15.09 -16.05 7.69
CA GLN A 171 -16.08 -15.76 8.73
C GLN A 171 -17.20 -14.83 8.23
N LYS A 172 -16.86 -13.88 7.35
CA LYS A 172 -17.83 -12.97 6.72
C LYS A 172 -18.51 -13.54 5.47
N SER A 173 -18.23 -14.80 5.12
CA SER A 173 -18.76 -15.45 3.91
C SER A 173 -18.43 -14.69 2.61
N LEU A 174 -17.27 -14.02 2.59
CA LEU A 174 -16.73 -13.35 1.41
C LEU A 174 -15.90 -14.35 0.58
N SER A 175 -16.02 -14.30 -0.73
CA SER A 175 -15.07 -15.00 -1.61
C SER A 175 -13.68 -14.41 -1.44
N CYS A 176 -12.66 -15.26 -1.30
CA CYS A 176 -11.27 -14.83 -1.09
C CYS A 176 -10.40 -15.27 -2.26
N GLU A 177 -9.87 -14.32 -3.00
CA GLU A 177 -8.94 -14.54 -4.10
C GLU A 177 -7.53 -14.13 -3.68
N ILE A 178 -6.54 -14.90 -4.10
CA ILE A 178 -5.13 -14.59 -3.84
C ILE A 178 -4.48 -14.13 -5.15
N TYR A 179 -3.77 -13.01 -5.08
CA TYR A 179 -2.95 -12.52 -6.17
C TYR A 179 -1.49 -12.52 -5.73
N GLU A 180 -0.67 -13.26 -6.45
CA GLU A 180 0.76 -13.39 -6.17
C GLU A 180 1.56 -12.85 -7.34
N SER A 181 2.44 -11.90 -7.06
CA SER A 181 3.45 -11.43 -8.00
C SER A 181 4.68 -10.98 -7.22
N PHE A 182 5.83 -10.93 -7.88
CA PHE A 182 7.08 -10.53 -7.24
C PHE A 182 6.98 -9.09 -6.70
N ASP A 183 6.48 -8.15 -7.49
CA ASP A 183 6.40 -6.73 -7.16
C ASP A 183 5.42 -6.41 -6.02
N THR A 184 4.40 -7.25 -5.80
CA THR A 184 3.49 -7.12 -4.66
C THR A 184 4.01 -7.82 -3.41
N ALA A 185 4.86 -8.84 -3.54
CA ALA A 185 5.42 -9.57 -2.41
C ALA A 185 6.68 -8.91 -1.83
N ALA A 186 7.40 -8.10 -2.63
CA ALA A 186 8.68 -7.51 -2.28
C ALA A 186 8.49 -6.17 -1.52
N ASP A 187 8.21 -6.25 -0.23
CA ASP A 187 8.30 -5.13 0.70
C ASP A 187 9.75 -4.88 1.12
N MET A 188 10.12 -3.61 1.28
CA MET A 188 11.51 -3.18 1.53
C MET A 188 11.74 -2.98 3.02
N ASP A 189 11.87 -4.05 3.79
CA ASP A 189 11.99 -3.99 5.24
C ASP A 189 13.38 -4.33 5.79
N GLU A 190 14.13 -5.20 5.14
CA GLU A 190 15.45 -5.66 5.56
C GLU A 190 16.55 -5.20 4.58
N PRO A 191 17.83 -5.11 5.02
CA PRO A 191 18.94 -4.72 4.13
C PRO A 191 19.05 -5.58 2.86
N GLU A 192 18.73 -6.86 2.95
CA GLU A 192 18.76 -7.81 1.84
C GLU A 192 17.76 -7.46 0.74
N ASP A 193 16.64 -6.81 1.09
CA ASP A 193 15.58 -6.42 0.15
C ASP A 193 16.07 -5.33 -0.82
N LEU A 194 17.06 -4.54 -0.43
CA LEU A 194 17.65 -3.53 -1.29
C LEU A 194 18.31 -4.13 -2.55
N ASN A 195 18.69 -5.42 -2.50
CA ASN A 195 19.19 -6.14 -3.67
C ASN A 195 18.11 -6.30 -4.76
N ASP A 196 16.84 -6.41 -4.38
CA ASP A 196 15.74 -6.50 -5.33
C ASP A 196 15.59 -5.17 -6.11
N ILE A 197 15.82 -4.04 -5.42
CA ILE A 197 15.86 -2.71 -6.08
C ILE A 197 17.06 -2.62 -7.02
N LEU A 198 18.24 -3.14 -6.66
CA LEU A 198 19.41 -3.13 -7.53
C LEU A 198 19.19 -3.96 -8.81
N GLN A 199 18.41 -5.03 -8.72
CA GLN A 199 18.14 -5.93 -9.86
C GLN A 199 16.97 -5.48 -10.72
N GLN A 200 15.89 -4.96 -10.13
CA GLN A 200 14.61 -4.73 -10.80
C GLN A 200 14.06 -3.29 -10.67
N GLY A 201 14.67 -2.48 -9.80
CA GLY A 201 14.28 -1.10 -9.59
C GLY A 201 14.60 -0.19 -10.77
N SER A 202 14.01 0.98 -10.76
CA SER A 202 14.25 2.03 -11.76
C SER A 202 14.11 3.43 -11.16
N GLY A 203 14.56 4.45 -11.89
CA GLY A 203 14.39 5.84 -11.50
C GLY A 203 15.12 6.20 -10.19
N GLN A 204 14.55 7.13 -9.45
CA GLN A 204 15.19 7.73 -8.27
C GLN A 204 15.50 6.73 -7.16
N ILE A 205 14.64 5.73 -6.95
CA ILE A 205 14.87 4.74 -5.89
C ILE A 205 16.08 3.85 -6.19
N LEU A 206 16.28 3.45 -7.45
CA LEU A 206 17.46 2.70 -7.88
C LEU A 206 18.74 3.52 -7.70
N GLU A 207 18.74 4.78 -8.11
CA GLU A 207 19.90 5.67 -7.95
C GLU A 207 20.19 5.94 -6.47
N PHE A 208 19.16 6.07 -5.63
CA PHE A 208 19.33 6.21 -4.19
C PHE A 208 20.04 5.01 -3.59
N VAL A 209 19.62 3.79 -3.92
CA VAL A 209 20.21 2.54 -3.38
C VAL A 209 21.64 2.35 -3.89
N LYS A 210 21.91 2.52 -5.19
CA LYS A 210 23.26 2.44 -5.76
C LYS A 210 24.28 3.38 -5.12
N ALA A 211 23.85 4.54 -4.66
CA ALA A 211 24.74 5.52 -4.03
C ALA A 211 25.13 5.15 -2.58
N ARG A 212 24.49 4.11 -1.98
CA ARG A 212 24.64 3.77 -0.55
C ARG A 212 25.04 2.33 -0.27
N ILE A 213 24.92 1.47 -1.25
CA ILE A 213 25.30 0.05 -1.23
C ILE A 213 26.24 -0.24 -2.40
#